data_13fd8b88a1688f845e656518c11b4f5a
#
_entry.id   13fd8b88a1688f845e656518c11b4f5a
#
_cell.length_a   1.000
_cell.length_b   1.000
_cell.length_c   1.000
_cell.angle_alpha   90.00
_cell.angle_beta   90.00
_cell.angle_gamma   90.00
#
_symmetry.space_group_name_H-M   'P 1'
#
loop_
_entity.id
_entity.type
_entity.pdbx_description
1 polymer ?
#
loop_
_entity_poly.entity_id
_entity_poly.type
_entity_poly.pdbx_seq_one_letter_code
_entity_poly.pdbx_strand_id
1 'polypeptide(L)'
;ERKQHQGGPTKAQKRREKKAAEEKARELAIEMERARLRESGPSKKEIEDEAMRRALKALDLTLREVKADGHCLYRAVAEQVDEMKEESRYGEVRTMCKDEMLKNREEYEAFVEMEEAGSYEKYCEKVGSTAEWGGHVEMLAIARALRRNVEVFEVRPGGEVEKMVVEDVGSGGEGEEEKGGSSFPLRVAFMKESYTLGEH
;
A
#
# COMPACT_ATOMS: atom_id res chain seq x y z
N GLU A 1 -9.67 -45.92 -66.30
CA GLU A 1 -8.98 -45.46 -65.08
C GLU A 1 -9.50 -44.07 -64.72
N ARG A 2 -10.37 -43.94 -63.65
CA ARG A 2 -10.87 -42.65 -63.11
C ARG A 2 -9.84 -42.07 -62.14
N LYS A 3 -9.16 -41.00 -62.54
CA LYS A 3 -8.32 -40.19 -61.63
C LYS A 3 -9.23 -39.50 -60.63
N GLN A 4 -9.15 -39.90 -59.33
CA GLN A 4 -9.78 -39.17 -58.23
C GLN A 4 -9.05 -37.85 -58.03
N HIS A 5 -9.72 -36.73 -58.30
CA HIS A 5 -9.22 -35.41 -57.96
C HIS A 5 -9.42 -35.23 -56.44
N GLN A 6 -8.31 -35.34 -55.69
CA GLN A 6 -8.31 -34.94 -54.29
C GLN A 6 -8.36 -33.40 -54.21
N GLY A 7 -9.52 -32.88 -53.93
CA GLY A 7 -9.72 -31.43 -53.74
C GLY A 7 -8.95 -30.94 -52.51
N GLY A 8 -8.05 -29.96 -52.69
CA GLY A 8 -7.29 -29.35 -51.60
C GLY A 8 -8.23 -28.66 -50.58
N PRO A 9 -7.69 -28.32 -49.37
CA PRO A 9 -8.46 -27.81 -48.26
C PRO A 9 -9.23 -26.53 -48.63
N THR A 10 -10.50 -26.47 -48.26
CA THR A 10 -11.37 -25.34 -48.53
C THR A 10 -10.92 -24.08 -47.77
N LYS A 11 -11.31 -22.90 -48.25
CA LYS A 11 -11.03 -21.60 -47.59
C LYS A 11 -11.48 -21.59 -46.11
N ALA A 12 -12.57 -22.27 -45.82
CA ALA A 12 -13.09 -22.40 -44.44
C ALA A 12 -12.22 -23.32 -43.58
N GLN A 13 -11.72 -24.42 -44.15
CA GLN A 13 -10.77 -25.30 -43.44
C GLN A 13 -9.45 -24.59 -43.15
N LYS A 14 -8.86 -23.87 -44.08
CA LYS A 14 -7.65 -23.07 -43.88
C LYS A 14 -7.80 -22.01 -42.78
N ARG A 15 -8.99 -21.35 -42.70
CA ARG A 15 -9.29 -20.40 -41.61
C ARG A 15 -9.38 -21.08 -40.23
N ARG A 16 -9.99 -22.26 -40.15
CA ARG A 16 -10.08 -23.04 -38.89
C ARG A 16 -8.71 -23.52 -38.45
N GLU A 17 -7.90 -24.05 -39.38
CA GLU A 17 -6.54 -24.49 -39.10
C GLU A 17 -5.65 -23.33 -38.62
N LYS A 18 -5.74 -22.16 -39.28
CA LYS A 18 -5.00 -20.96 -38.86
C LYS A 18 -5.39 -20.52 -37.46
N LYS A 19 -6.71 -20.47 -37.15
CA LYS A 19 -7.20 -20.10 -35.83
C LYS A 19 -6.76 -21.08 -34.74
N ALA A 20 -6.81 -22.38 -35.03
CA ALA A 20 -6.35 -23.42 -34.12
C ALA A 20 -4.83 -23.36 -33.87
N ALA A 21 -4.05 -23.03 -34.93
CA ALA A 21 -2.60 -22.84 -34.81
C ALA A 21 -2.27 -21.60 -33.98
N GLU A 22 -2.97 -20.49 -34.16
CA GLU A 22 -2.82 -19.27 -33.37
C GLU A 22 -3.16 -19.51 -31.88
N GLU A 23 -4.22 -20.27 -31.61
CA GLU A 23 -4.65 -20.62 -30.26
C GLU A 23 -3.60 -21.50 -29.55
N LYS A 24 -3.11 -22.55 -30.24
CA LYS A 24 -2.02 -23.39 -29.72
C LYS A 24 -0.71 -22.60 -29.49
N ALA A 25 -0.37 -21.69 -30.41
CA ALA A 25 0.82 -20.84 -30.24
C ALA A 25 0.68 -19.92 -29.01
N ARG A 26 -0.53 -19.41 -28.77
CA ARG A 26 -0.82 -18.59 -27.57
C ARG A 26 -0.74 -19.41 -26.29
N GLU A 27 -1.31 -20.61 -26.28
CA GLU A 27 -1.21 -21.52 -25.12
C GLU A 27 0.23 -21.89 -24.82
N LEU A 28 1.02 -22.24 -25.83
CA LEU A 28 2.43 -22.55 -25.67
C LEU A 28 3.23 -21.36 -25.16
N ALA A 29 2.96 -20.15 -25.65
CA ALA A 29 3.61 -18.94 -25.17
C ALA A 29 3.28 -18.67 -23.67
N ILE A 30 2.03 -18.88 -23.26
CA ILE A 30 1.61 -18.76 -21.85
C ILE A 30 2.32 -19.81 -20.99
N GLU A 31 2.44 -21.06 -21.49
CA GLU A 31 3.10 -22.13 -20.74
C GLU A 31 4.61 -21.89 -20.60
N MET A 32 5.27 -21.42 -21.66
CA MET A 32 6.67 -21.03 -21.62
C MET A 32 6.91 -19.87 -20.65
N GLU A 33 6.05 -18.86 -20.65
CA GLU A 33 6.16 -17.73 -19.71
C GLU A 33 5.94 -18.19 -18.25
N ARG A 34 4.98 -19.08 -18.00
CA ARG A 34 4.78 -19.69 -16.68
C ARG A 34 5.98 -20.53 -16.24
N ALA A 35 6.60 -21.28 -17.16
CA ALA A 35 7.82 -22.05 -16.87
C ALA A 35 8.98 -21.12 -16.51
N ARG A 36 9.17 -20.03 -17.27
CA ARG A 36 10.18 -19.01 -17.01
C ARG A 36 9.97 -18.34 -15.63
N LEU A 37 8.73 -17.99 -15.29
CA LEU A 37 8.40 -17.42 -13.98
C LEU A 37 8.68 -18.41 -12.83
N ARG A 38 8.44 -19.71 -13.02
CA ARG A 38 8.79 -20.73 -12.02
C ARG A 38 10.30 -20.89 -11.83
N GLU A 39 11.08 -20.75 -12.88
CA GLU A 39 12.55 -20.83 -12.83
C GLU A 39 13.18 -19.58 -12.21
N SER A 40 12.53 -18.40 -12.31
CA SER A 40 13.04 -17.16 -11.73
C SER A 40 12.95 -17.10 -10.20
N GLY A 41 12.29 -18.07 -9.56
CA GLY A 41 12.06 -18.06 -8.12
C GLY A 41 10.96 -17.07 -7.68
N PRO A 42 10.75 -16.90 -6.37
CA PRO A 42 9.73 -16.01 -5.86
C PRO A 42 10.03 -14.55 -6.22
N SER A 43 8.99 -13.80 -6.58
CA SER A 43 9.09 -12.37 -6.85
C SER A 43 9.47 -11.59 -5.58
N LYS A 44 10.00 -10.40 -5.75
CA LYS A 44 10.33 -9.53 -4.61
C LYS A 44 9.12 -9.30 -3.70
N LYS A 45 7.94 -9.12 -4.30
CA LYS A 45 6.67 -8.99 -3.58
C LYS A 45 6.36 -10.23 -2.75
N GLU A 46 6.49 -11.43 -3.30
CA GLU A 46 6.23 -12.68 -2.56
C GLU A 46 7.21 -12.85 -1.39
N ILE A 47 8.48 -12.47 -1.57
CA ILE A 47 9.49 -12.50 -0.51
C ILE A 47 9.11 -11.50 0.61
N GLU A 48 8.72 -10.27 0.25
CA GLU A 48 8.28 -9.24 1.18
C GLU A 48 7.04 -9.68 1.95
N ASP A 49 6.01 -10.17 1.25
CA ASP A 49 4.76 -10.67 1.83
C ASP A 49 5.01 -11.79 2.84
N GLU A 50 5.85 -12.77 2.47
CA GLU A 50 6.16 -13.90 3.36
C GLU A 50 6.95 -13.46 4.59
N ALA A 51 7.97 -12.60 4.41
CA ALA A 51 8.76 -12.06 5.50
C ALA A 51 7.89 -11.29 6.50
N MET A 52 7.03 -10.40 5.99
CA MET A 52 6.11 -9.63 6.82
C MET A 52 5.13 -10.53 7.58
N ARG A 53 4.45 -11.45 6.91
CA ARG A 53 3.50 -12.36 7.54
C ARG A 53 4.15 -13.23 8.62
N ARG A 54 5.38 -13.69 8.39
CA ARG A 54 6.14 -14.49 9.36
C ARG A 54 6.48 -13.67 10.62
N ALA A 55 6.96 -12.42 10.44
CA ALA A 55 7.30 -11.54 11.55
C ALA A 55 6.06 -11.14 12.37
N LEU A 56 4.97 -10.78 11.71
CA LEU A 56 3.72 -10.40 12.37
C LEU A 56 3.10 -11.59 13.13
N LYS A 57 3.18 -12.80 12.57
CA LYS A 57 2.71 -14.02 13.25
C LYS A 57 3.46 -14.29 14.55
N ALA A 58 4.77 -13.99 14.60
CA ALA A 58 5.56 -14.13 15.83
C ALA A 58 5.12 -13.15 16.93
N LEU A 59 4.43 -12.07 16.56
CA LEU A 59 3.86 -11.06 17.46
C LEU A 59 2.35 -11.26 17.70
N ASP A 60 1.79 -12.39 17.25
CA ASP A 60 0.34 -12.66 17.27
C ASP A 60 -0.50 -11.60 16.54
N LEU A 61 0.07 -11.07 15.45
CA LEU A 61 -0.57 -10.08 14.60
C LEU A 61 -0.93 -10.67 13.22
N THR A 62 -1.97 -10.12 12.61
CA THR A 62 -2.43 -10.50 11.26
C THR A 62 -2.33 -9.31 10.32
N LEU A 63 -1.75 -9.52 9.13
CA LEU A 63 -1.71 -8.52 8.08
C LEU A 63 -3.07 -8.41 7.40
N ARG A 64 -3.62 -7.20 7.39
CA ARG A 64 -4.81 -6.84 6.62
C ARG A 64 -4.40 -5.88 5.50
N GLU A 65 -4.74 -6.22 4.28
CA GLU A 65 -4.46 -5.40 3.12
C GLU A 65 -5.54 -4.33 2.96
N VAL A 66 -5.12 -3.10 2.71
CA VAL A 66 -5.98 -1.99 2.32
C VAL A 66 -5.75 -1.65 0.85
N LYS A 67 -6.65 -0.89 0.25
CA LYS A 67 -6.51 -0.47 -1.14
C LYS A 67 -5.20 0.30 -1.33
N ALA A 68 -4.39 -0.13 -2.32
CA ALA A 68 -3.13 0.51 -2.70
C ALA A 68 -3.41 1.79 -3.52
N ASP A 69 -3.64 2.88 -2.83
CA ASP A 69 -3.85 4.21 -3.41
C ASP A 69 -3.22 5.28 -2.49
N GLY A 70 -3.24 6.55 -2.89
CA GLY A 70 -2.70 7.65 -2.06
C GLY A 70 -3.37 7.82 -0.69
N HIS A 71 -4.39 7.01 -0.39
CA HIS A 71 -5.10 7.04 0.90
C HIS A 71 -4.76 5.87 1.82
N CYS A 72 -3.85 4.95 1.41
CA CYS A 72 -3.61 3.68 2.11
C CYS A 72 -3.26 3.84 3.60
N LEU A 73 -2.38 4.79 3.96
CA LEU A 73 -2.05 5.09 5.35
C LEU A 73 -3.32 5.46 6.15
N TYR A 74 -4.10 6.39 5.63
CA TYR A 74 -5.30 6.90 6.30
C TYR A 74 -6.41 5.84 6.39
N ARG A 75 -6.49 4.93 5.40
CA ARG A 75 -7.40 3.77 5.45
C ARG A 75 -6.98 2.79 6.55
N ALA A 76 -5.70 2.44 6.62
CA ALA A 76 -5.17 1.54 7.63
C ALA A 76 -5.38 2.08 9.04
N VAL A 77 -5.28 3.40 9.23
CA VAL A 77 -5.56 4.07 10.50
C VAL A 77 -7.06 4.06 10.80
N ALA A 78 -7.91 4.42 9.84
CA ALA A 78 -9.37 4.51 10.05
C ALA A 78 -9.97 3.18 10.54
N GLU A 79 -9.45 2.04 10.08
CA GLU A 79 -9.89 0.73 10.55
C GLU A 79 -9.55 0.42 12.02
N GLN A 80 -8.53 1.09 12.56
CA GLN A 80 -8.03 0.86 13.91
C GLN A 80 -8.56 1.89 14.93
N VAL A 81 -9.30 2.89 14.47
CA VAL A 81 -9.95 3.88 15.35
C VAL A 81 -11.35 3.40 15.68
N ASP A 82 -11.63 3.23 16.98
CA ASP A 82 -12.87 2.60 17.46
C ASP A 82 -14.15 3.30 16.98
N GLU A 83 -14.11 4.61 16.86
CA GLU A 83 -15.22 5.43 16.39
C GLU A 83 -15.45 5.30 14.88
N MET A 84 -14.44 4.84 14.14
CA MET A 84 -14.49 4.70 12.67
C MET A 84 -14.69 3.27 12.24
N LYS A 85 -13.74 2.38 12.56
CA LYS A 85 -13.72 0.92 12.21
C LYS A 85 -14.02 0.59 10.75
N GLU A 86 -13.85 1.56 9.86
CA GLU A 86 -14.13 1.43 8.43
C GLU A 86 -13.06 2.11 7.60
N GLU A 87 -12.48 1.37 6.68
CA GLU A 87 -11.52 1.88 5.69
C GLU A 87 -12.06 3.07 4.88
N SER A 88 -13.37 3.10 4.64
CA SER A 88 -14.05 4.16 3.89
C SER A 88 -13.99 5.53 4.57
N ARG A 89 -13.76 5.57 5.89
CA ARG A 89 -13.68 6.82 6.67
C ARG A 89 -12.29 7.45 6.69
N TYR A 90 -11.40 7.07 5.80
CA TYR A 90 -10.05 7.65 5.68
C TYR A 90 -10.04 9.19 5.52
N GLY A 91 -11.09 9.77 4.96
CA GLY A 91 -11.22 11.22 4.82
C GLY A 91 -11.27 11.96 6.16
N GLU A 92 -11.83 11.33 7.19
CA GLU A 92 -11.86 11.89 8.55
C GLU A 92 -10.45 11.90 9.16
N VAL A 93 -9.68 10.82 8.96
CA VAL A 93 -8.28 10.76 9.40
C VAL A 93 -7.43 11.82 8.70
N ARG A 94 -7.65 12.04 7.38
CA ARG A 94 -6.98 13.13 6.64
C ARG A 94 -7.31 14.51 7.21
N THR A 95 -8.57 14.73 7.53
CA THR A 95 -9.01 15.99 8.13
C THR A 95 -8.37 16.19 9.50
N MET A 96 -8.36 15.18 10.35
CA MET A 96 -7.70 15.22 11.67
C MET A 96 -6.20 15.50 11.53
N CYS A 97 -5.52 14.83 10.62
CA CYS A 97 -4.10 15.05 10.32
C CYS A 97 -3.84 16.52 9.90
N LYS A 98 -4.60 17.03 8.94
CA LYS A 98 -4.51 18.41 8.48
C LYS A 98 -4.73 19.41 9.63
N ASP A 99 -5.77 19.21 10.41
CA ASP A 99 -6.14 20.14 11.50
C ASP A 99 -5.07 20.14 12.60
N GLU A 100 -4.49 18.98 12.92
CA GLU A 100 -3.37 18.88 13.85
C GLU A 100 -2.14 19.64 13.33
N MET A 101 -1.78 19.45 12.05
CA MET A 101 -0.66 20.14 11.41
C MET A 101 -0.84 21.65 11.39
N LEU A 102 -2.05 22.14 11.05
CA LEU A 102 -2.35 23.57 11.05
C LEU A 102 -2.31 24.18 12.44
N LYS A 103 -2.79 23.46 13.45
CA LYS A 103 -2.82 23.91 14.85
C LYS A 103 -1.42 24.03 15.46
N ASN A 104 -0.53 23.10 15.12
CA ASN A 104 0.81 23.00 15.71
C ASN A 104 1.91 23.20 14.65
N ARG A 105 1.75 24.22 13.80
CA ARG A 105 2.61 24.53 12.65
C ARG A 105 4.10 24.45 12.94
N GLU A 106 4.56 25.02 14.05
CA GLU A 106 5.96 25.12 14.42
C GLU A 106 6.63 23.74 14.52
N GLU A 107 5.85 22.70 14.76
CA GLU A 107 6.37 21.33 14.96
C GLU A 107 6.50 20.55 13.65
N TYR A 108 5.82 20.99 12.59
CA TYR A 108 5.78 20.25 11.32
C TYR A 108 6.40 21.00 10.14
N GLU A 109 6.30 22.34 10.12
CA GLU A 109 6.69 23.14 8.97
C GLU A 109 8.13 22.94 8.51
N ALA A 110 9.06 22.71 9.46
CA ALA A 110 10.47 22.48 9.17
C ALA A 110 10.76 21.16 8.45
N PHE A 111 9.81 20.22 8.47
CA PHE A 111 9.95 18.88 7.87
C PHE A 111 9.17 18.72 6.57
N VAL A 112 8.47 19.77 6.12
CA VAL A 112 7.65 19.78 4.91
C VAL A 112 8.44 20.41 3.76
N GLU A 113 8.45 19.73 2.60
CA GLU A 113 9.05 20.27 1.38
C GLU A 113 8.17 21.37 0.76
N MET A 114 8.54 22.62 0.99
CA MET A 114 7.76 23.78 0.57
C MET A 114 7.85 24.09 -0.92
N GLU A 115 8.90 23.64 -1.61
CA GLU A 115 9.16 23.99 -3.01
C GLU A 115 8.02 23.55 -3.93
N GLU A 116 7.42 22.39 -3.68
CA GLU A 116 6.31 21.87 -4.47
C GLU A 116 4.94 22.41 -4.04
N ALA A 117 4.78 22.70 -2.76
CA ALA A 117 3.49 23.13 -2.20
C ALA A 117 3.26 24.64 -2.32
N GLY A 118 4.33 25.45 -2.32
CA GLY A 118 4.29 26.90 -2.37
C GLY A 118 3.97 27.59 -1.04
N SER A 119 3.28 26.93 -0.11
CA SER A 119 3.11 27.36 1.29
C SER A 119 2.69 26.19 2.18
N TYR A 120 2.93 26.32 3.50
CA TYR A 120 2.56 25.30 4.47
C TYR A 120 1.04 25.04 4.50
N GLU A 121 0.22 26.07 4.41
CA GLU A 121 -1.24 25.94 4.38
C GLU A 121 -1.71 25.13 3.16
N LYS A 122 -1.11 25.39 2.00
CA LYS A 122 -1.42 24.60 0.78
C LYS A 122 -1.01 23.15 0.90
N TYR A 123 0.13 22.89 1.55
CA TYR A 123 0.53 21.52 1.85
C TYR A 123 -0.51 20.82 2.73
N CYS A 124 -0.89 21.43 3.85
CA CYS A 124 -1.90 20.88 4.75
C CYS A 124 -3.23 20.67 4.03
N GLU A 125 -3.63 21.59 3.13
CA GLU A 125 -4.84 21.42 2.33
C GLU A 125 -4.74 20.23 1.36
N LYS A 126 -3.60 20.00 0.72
CA LYS A 126 -3.36 18.80 -0.10
C LYS A 126 -3.47 17.53 0.73
N VAL A 127 -2.86 17.51 1.93
CA VAL A 127 -2.97 16.37 2.86
C VAL A 127 -4.42 16.06 3.20
N GLY A 128 -5.24 17.09 3.45
CA GLY A 128 -6.63 16.90 3.86
C GLY A 128 -7.59 16.55 2.72
N SER A 129 -7.32 16.99 1.50
CA SER A 129 -8.32 17.00 0.41
C SER A 129 -7.95 16.18 -0.83
N THR A 130 -6.70 15.73 -0.96
CA THR A 130 -6.23 15.02 -2.15
C THR A 130 -5.77 13.60 -1.84
N ALA A 131 -5.36 12.86 -2.88
CA ALA A 131 -4.74 11.53 -2.75
C ALA A 131 -3.22 11.61 -2.51
N GLU A 132 -2.72 12.69 -1.91
CA GLU A 132 -1.32 12.83 -1.53
C GLU A 132 -0.92 11.72 -0.56
N TRP A 133 0.24 11.13 -0.78
CA TRP A 133 0.76 10.06 0.07
C TRP A 133 1.12 10.58 1.45
N GLY A 134 0.73 9.84 2.48
CA GLY A 134 1.15 10.17 3.84
C GLY A 134 2.53 9.59 4.14
N GLY A 135 3.43 10.43 4.64
CA GLY A 135 4.77 10.08 5.07
C GLY A 135 4.94 10.12 6.59
N HIS A 136 6.18 10.33 7.01
CA HIS A 136 6.53 10.37 8.45
C HIS A 136 5.89 11.56 9.18
N VAL A 137 5.78 12.70 8.50
CA VAL A 137 5.18 13.92 9.07
C VAL A 137 3.70 13.72 9.35
N GLU A 138 2.98 13.11 8.40
CA GLU A 138 1.55 12.78 8.56
C GLU A 138 1.35 11.70 9.62
N MET A 139 2.22 10.70 9.72
CA MET A 139 2.15 9.70 10.79
C MET A 139 2.32 10.34 12.16
N LEU A 140 3.25 11.29 12.31
CA LEU A 140 3.44 12.03 13.56
C LEU A 140 2.20 12.86 13.90
N ALA A 141 1.62 13.56 12.93
CA ALA A 141 0.40 14.34 13.13
C ALA A 141 -0.78 13.44 13.51
N ILE A 142 -0.92 12.27 12.88
CA ILE A 142 -1.93 11.27 13.23
C ILE A 142 -1.72 10.73 14.63
N ALA A 143 -0.47 10.38 15.00
CA ALA A 143 -0.14 9.88 16.34
C ALA A 143 -0.59 10.87 17.42
N ARG A 144 -0.30 12.16 17.23
CA ARG A 144 -0.67 13.24 18.16
C ARG A 144 -2.16 13.50 18.18
N ALA A 145 -2.80 13.62 17.02
CA ALA A 145 -4.24 13.87 16.94
C ALA A 145 -5.06 12.78 17.65
N LEU A 146 -4.60 11.53 17.55
CA LEU A 146 -5.27 10.37 18.15
C LEU A 146 -4.72 10.00 19.54
N ARG A 147 -3.65 10.66 20.00
CA ARG A 147 -2.93 10.32 21.25
C ARG A 147 -2.58 8.84 21.32
N ARG A 148 -2.02 8.31 20.22
CA ARG A 148 -1.63 6.91 20.07
C ARG A 148 -0.35 6.81 19.28
N ASN A 149 0.61 6.04 19.77
CA ASN A 149 1.81 5.73 18.99
C ASN A 149 1.45 4.99 17.69
N VAL A 150 2.26 5.20 16.65
CA VAL A 150 2.17 4.45 15.39
C VAL A 150 3.37 3.52 15.27
N GLU A 151 3.13 2.22 15.26
CA GLU A 151 4.14 1.20 14.98
C GLU A 151 4.14 0.88 13.48
N VAL A 152 5.28 1.13 12.83
CA VAL A 152 5.46 0.87 11.39
C VAL A 152 6.35 -0.36 11.22
N PHE A 153 5.86 -1.36 10.51
CA PHE A 153 6.61 -2.55 10.15
C PHE A 153 7.06 -2.45 8.68
N GLU A 154 8.34 -2.67 8.44
CA GLU A 154 8.93 -2.59 7.10
C GLU A 154 9.92 -3.75 6.88
N VAL A 155 9.89 -4.37 5.69
CA VAL A 155 10.88 -5.37 5.29
C VAL A 155 12.13 -4.66 4.77
N ARG A 156 13.27 -4.92 5.42
CA ARG A 156 14.57 -4.40 4.99
C ARG A 156 15.21 -5.27 3.91
N PRO A 157 16.15 -4.72 3.13
CA PRO A 157 16.98 -5.52 2.25
C PRO A 157 17.64 -6.66 3.04
N GLY A 158 17.34 -7.92 2.65
CA GLY A 158 17.76 -9.12 3.42
C GLY A 158 16.60 -9.88 4.04
N GLY A 159 15.37 -9.34 4.02
CA GLY A 159 14.17 -10.03 4.47
C GLY A 159 13.90 -9.94 5.98
N GLU A 160 14.66 -9.15 6.70
CA GLU A 160 14.36 -8.82 8.10
C GLU A 160 13.25 -7.78 8.19
N VAL A 161 12.36 -7.93 9.16
CA VAL A 161 11.32 -6.94 9.43
C VAL A 161 11.76 -6.04 10.56
N GLU A 162 11.86 -4.75 10.28
CA GLU A 162 12.14 -3.72 11.27
C GLU A 162 10.83 -3.07 11.72
N LYS A 163 10.77 -2.77 13.03
CA LYS A 163 9.68 -2.00 13.62
C LYS A 163 10.20 -0.63 14.02
N MET A 164 9.64 0.42 13.43
CA MET A 164 9.83 1.81 13.84
C MET A 164 8.62 2.25 14.65
N VAL A 165 8.84 3.07 15.67
CA VAL A 165 7.76 3.66 16.47
C VAL A 165 7.76 5.17 16.26
N VAL A 166 6.63 5.71 15.81
CA VAL A 166 6.36 7.14 15.80
C VAL A 166 5.59 7.44 17.09
N GLU A 167 6.28 8.08 18.02
CA GLU A 167 5.73 8.35 19.34
C GLU A 167 4.83 9.59 19.33
N ASP A 168 3.73 9.53 20.06
CA ASP A 168 2.99 10.71 20.48
C ASP A 168 3.79 11.44 21.58
N VAL A 169 4.78 12.22 21.16
CA VAL A 169 5.52 13.09 22.08
C VAL A 169 4.68 14.37 22.22
N GLY A 170 3.62 14.31 23.01
CA GLY A 170 2.87 15.51 23.39
C GLY A 170 3.83 16.56 23.91
N SER A 171 3.74 17.79 23.42
CA SER A 171 4.49 18.94 23.92
C SER A 171 4.33 18.98 25.44
N GLY A 172 5.43 18.68 26.15
CA GLY A 172 5.48 18.42 27.58
C GLY A 172 4.78 19.48 28.42
N GLY A 173 3.61 19.12 28.90
CA GLY A 173 2.98 19.68 30.06
C GLY A 173 2.99 18.60 31.13
N GLU A 174 3.85 18.75 32.13
CA GLU A 174 3.78 17.94 33.34
C GLU A 174 2.38 18.10 33.93
N GLY A 175 1.58 17.03 33.94
CA GLY A 175 0.44 16.91 34.85
C GLY A 175 -0.95 17.04 34.25
N GLU A 176 -1.31 16.31 33.18
CA GLU A 176 -2.72 15.90 33.05
C GLU A 176 -2.77 14.50 32.42
N GLU A 177 -3.00 13.49 33.26
CA GLU A 177 -3.51 12.19 32.87
C GLU A 177 -4.96 12.36 32.34
N GLU A 178 -5.13 12.94 31.14
CA GLU A 178 -6.42 12.82 30.45
C GLU A 178 -6.52 11.45 29.77
N LYS A 179 -7.15 10.55 30.49
CA LYS A 179 -7.63 9.25 30.02
C LYS A 179 -8.61 9.49 28.86
N GLY A 180 -8.21 9.15 27.63
CA GLY A 180 -9.11 9.24 26.47
C GLY A 180 -8.65 8.52 25.21
N GLY A 181 -7.38 8.12 25.08
CA GLY A 181 -6.90 7.37 23.93
C GLY A 181 -6.93 5.87 24.17
N SER A 182 -7.17 5.07 23.14
CA SER A 182 -7.00 3.62 23.19
C SER A 182 -5.57 3.30 23.61
N SER A 183 -5.37 2.45 24.62
CA SER A 183 -4.06 2.04 25.14
C SER A 183 -3.18 1.32 24.12
N PHE A 184 -3.73 0.91 22.99
CA PHE A 184 -3.01 0.13 21.97
C PHE A 184 -2.47 1.01 20.86
N PRO A 185 -1.22 0.80 20.40
CA PRO A 185 -0.66 1.54 19.27
C PRO A 185 -1.43 1.25 17.98
N LEU A 186 -1.43 2.21 17.07
CA LEU A 186 -1.80 1.98 15.67
C LEU A 186 -0.69 1.19 14.99
N ARG A 187 -1.03 0.21 14.16
CA ARG A 187 -0.04 -0.63 13.50
C ARG A 187 -0.22 -0.58 12.00
N VAL A 188 0.84 -0.23 11.29
CA VAL A 188 0.86 -0.20 9.83
C VAL A 188 2.03 -1.01 9.29
N ALA A 189 1.81 -1.74 8.20
CA ALA A 189 2.85 -2.44 7.47
C ALA A 189 3.12 -1.70 6.16
N PHE A 190 4.37 -1.29 5.95
CA PHE A 190 4.79 -0.64 4.72
C PHE A 190 5.35 -1.68 3.75
N MET A 191 4.62 -1.94 2.65
CA MET A 191 4.89 -2.97 1.66
C MET A 191 5.40 -2.32 0.36
N LYS A 192 6.72 -2.11 0.24
CA LYS A 192 7.35 -1.40 -0.89
C LYS A 192 7.08 -2.05 -2.24
N GLU A 193 7.21 -3.36 -2.30
CA GLU A 193 7.09 -4.11 -3.55
C GLU A 193 5.63 -4.24 -4.03
N SER A 194 4.67 -3.92 -3.17
CA SER A 194 3.25 -3.85 -3.54
C SER A 194 2.93 -2.63 -4.42
N TYR A 195 3.78 -1.59 -4.39
CA TYR A 195 3.61 -0.35 -5.16
C TYR A 195 4.44 -0.28 -6.43
N THR A 196 5.37 -1.25 -6.66
CA THR A 196 6.25 -1.25 -7.84
C THR A 196 5.59 -1.74 -9.13
N LEU A 197 4.35 -2.20 -9.10
CA LEU A 197 3.57 -2.60 -10.28
C LEU A 197 2.84 -1.41 -10.91
N GLY A 198 3.59 -0.36 -11.21
CA GLY A 198 3.25 0.56 -12.29
C GLY A 198 2.16 1.57 -11.96
N GLU A 199 2.46 2.52 -11.09
CA GLU A 199 1.92 3.86 -11.29
C GLU A 199 3.01 4.87 -10.95
N HIS A 200 3.45 5.52 -12.01
CA HIS A 200 4.26 6.74 -11.97
C HIS A 200 3.33 7.94 -11.82
#